data_81bf63dc9ca1533e18e62a59c376db2d
#
_entry.id   81bf63dc9ca1533e18e62a59c376db2d
#
_cell.length_a   1.000
_cell.length_b   1.000
_cell.length_c   1.000
_cell.angle_alpha   90.00
_cell.angle_beta   90.00
_cell.angle_gamma   90.00
#
_symmetry.space_group_name_H-M   'P 1'
#
loop_
_entity.id
_entity.type
_entity.pdbx_description
1 polymer ?
#
loop_
_entity_poly.entity_id
_entity_poly.type
_entity_poly.pdbx_seq_one_letter_code
_entity_poly.pdbx_strand_id
1 'polypeptide(L)'
;MKKLLLIGVLALTMGQASAQRCLPKMQGIEVNAGFVDGKPMSAAFCGGAALSTYTKNGSKWVFGGEYLQRDYGYAETTIPVAQFTAEGGYYQKLLTDGSKTLFVYGGVSALAGYESVNWGETLLDDGARLTDKDSFLYGGAVTLNIEVYLSDRLALTGNVRERCLWGNDTGHFHTQYGVGLKLIIN
;
A
#
# COMPACT_ATOMS: atom_id res chain seq x y z
N MET A 1 -4.65 -12.77 30.98
CA MET A 1 -3.26 -12.80 31.50
C MET A 1 -2.36 -13.74 30.69
N LYS A 2 -2.73 -15.01 30.37
CA LYS A 2 -1.88 -15.95 29.59
C LYS A 2 -1.52 -15.46 28.18
N LYS A 3 -2.44 -14.75 27.49
CA LYS A 3 -2.19 -14.21 26.13
C LYS A 3 -1.22 -13.03 26.11
N LEU A 4 -1.21 -12.20 27.15
CA LEU A 4 -0.25 -11.09 27.31
C LEU A 4 1.16 -11.63 27.64
N LEU A 5 1.25 -12.72 28.38
CA LEU A 5 2.52 -13.37 28.71
C LEU A 5 3.14 -14.02 27.46
N LEU A 6 2.32 -14.57 26.58
CA LEU A 6 2.78 -15.15 25.30
C LEU A 6 3.35 -14.08 24.35
N ILE A 7 2.71 -12.91 24.27
CA ILE A 7 3.19 -11.75 23.49
C ILE A 7 4.50 -11.22 24.07
N GLY A 8 4.61 -11.14 25.40
CA GLY A 8 5.84 -10.74 26.10
C GLY A 8 7.01 -11.69 25.87
N VAL A 9 6.78 -13.02 25.88
CA VAL A 9 7.80 -14.02 25.61
C VAL A 9 8.22 -14.00 24.14
N LEU A 10 7.29 -13.80 23.19
CA LEU A 10 7.60 -13.63 21.78
C LEU A 10 8.47 -12.39 21.52
N ALA A 11 8.21 -11.29 22.24
CA ALA A 11 9.00 -10.06 22.13
C ALA A 11 10.43 -10.22 22.70
N LEU A 12 10.61 -11.03 23.74
CA LEU A 12 11.91 -11.28 24.38
C LEU A 12 12.81 -12.24 23.56
N THR A 13 12.24 -13.11 22.74
CA THR A 13 13.02 -14.03 21.88
C THR A 13 13.54 -13.38 20.60
N MET A 14 13.09 -12.18 20.25
CA MET A 14 13.53 -11.42 19.07
C MET A 14 14.90 -10.71 19.24
N GLY A 15 15.52 -10.80 20.42
CA GLY A 15 16.67 -9.97 20.80
C GLY A 15 18.05 -10.41 20.32
N GLN A 16 18.24 -11.43 19.47
CA GLN A 16 19.57 -11.98 19.21
C GLN A 16 19.91 -12.27 17.73
N ALA A 17 19.22 -11.71 16.77
CA ALA A 17 19.64 -11.81 15.38
C ALA A 17 20.23 -10.47 14.89
N SER A 18 21.51 -10.26 15.09
CA SER A 18 22.27 -9.18 14.42
C SER A 18 22.47 -9.51 12.94
N ALA A 19 21.40 -9.83 12.23
CA ALA A 19 21.46 -10.05 10.80
C ALA A 19 21.73 -8.73 10.08
N GLN A 20 22.54 -8.78 9.06
CA GLN A 20 22.81 -7.64 8.18
C GLN A 20 21.55 -7.40 7.34
N ARG A 21 20.65 -6.54 7.83
CA ARG A 21 19.38 -6.17 7.16
C ARG A 21 19.60 -4.98 6.24
N CYS A 22 18.79 -4.88 5.19
CA CYS A 22 18.85 -3.82 4.19
C CYS A 22 20.21 -3.74 3.47
N LEU A 23 20.78 -4.89 3.12
CA LEU A 23 22.01 -4.96 2.33
C LEU A 23 21.80 -4.44 0.90
N PRO A 24 22.86 -3.88 0.27
CA PRO A 24 22.79 -3.47 -1.12
C PRO A 24 22.39 -4.63 -2.03
N LYS A 25 21.45 -4.38 -2.95
CA LYS A 25 20.86 -5.34 -3.89
C LYS A 25 19.95 -6.40 -3.25
N MET A 26 19.75 -6.39 -1.94
CA MET A 26 18.76 -7.23 -1.29
C MET A 26 17.37 -6.93 -1.88
N GLN A 27 16.58 -7.95 -2.13
CA GLN A 27 15.26 -7.84 -2.72
C GLN A 27 14.19 -8.38 -1.76
N GLY A 28 13.01 -7.79 -1.80
CA GLY A 28 11.88 -8.24 -1.04
C GLY A 28 10.59 -8.11 -1.83
N ILE A 29 9.73 -9.12 -1.69
CA ILE A 29 8.35 -9.10 -2.19
C ILE A 29 7.45 -8.74 -1.01
N GLU A 30 6.58 -7.78 -1.22
CA GLU A 30 5.59 -7.32 -0.24
C GLU A 30 4.19 -7.55 -0.79
N VAL A 31 3.30 -8.04 0.06
CA VAL A 31 1.85 -8.05 -0.17
C VAL A 31 1.21 -7.19 0.89
N ASN A 32 0.35 -6.27 0.47
CA ASN A 32 -0.31 -5.34 1.35
C ASN A 32 -1.83 -5.31 1.13
N ALA A 33 -2.53 -4.88 2.17
CA ALA A 33 -3.94 -4.58 2.14
C ALA A 33 -4.22 -3.38 3.04
N GLY A 34 -5.26 -2.63 2.73
CA GLY A 34 -5.56 -1.41 3.47
C GLY A 34 -6.92 -0.81 3.15
N PHE A 35 -7.11 0.37 3.70
CA PHE A 35 -8.30 1.17 3.52
C PHE A 35 -7.94 2.50 2.87
N VAL A 36 -8.90 3.05 2.14
CA VAL A 36 -8.79 4.36 1.50
C VAL A 36 -9.74 5.31 2.23
N ASP A 37 -9.41 6.59 2.27
CA ASP A 37 -10.28 7.61 2.82
C ASP A 37 -11.67 7.57 2.17
N GLY A 38 -12.70 7.82 2.97
CA GLY A 38 -14.09 7.80 2.54
C GLY A 38 -15.04 7.48 3.69
N LYS A 39 -16.31 7.70 3.48
CA LYS A 39 -17.36 7.35 4.45
C LYS A 39 -18.41 6.45 3.77
N PRO A 40 -18.66 5.26 4.32
CA PRO A 40 -17.97 4.62 5.44
C PRO A 40 -16.61 4.01 5.01
N MET A 41 -15.66 3.85 5.95
CA MET A 41 -14.36 3.24 5.69
C MET A 41 -14.44 1.81 5.11
N SER A 42 -15.54 1.11 5.37
CA SER A 42 -15.78 -0.24 4.85
C SER A 42 -16.12 -0.28 3.35
N ALA A 43 -16.46 0.87 2.77
CA ALA A 43 -16.83 0.98 1.35
C ALA A 43 -15.63 1.23 0.42
N ALA A 44 -14.41 1.32 0.98
CA ALA A 44 -13.21 1.57 0.19
C ALA A 44 -12.04 0.75 0.73
N PHE A 45 -11.52 -0.16 -0.07
CA PHE A 45 -10.38 -0.99 0.27
C PHE A 45 -9.35 -0.99 -0.87
N CYS A 46 -8.11 -1.30 -0.51
CA CYS A 46 -7.04 -1.51 -1.47
C CYS A 46 -6.22 -2.75 -1.10
N GLY A 47 -5.58 -3.32 -2.10
CA GLY A 47 -4.65 -4.43 -1.92
C GLY A 47 -3.69 -4.52 -3.08
N GLY A 48 -2.45 -4.91 -2.79
CA GLY A 48 -1.43 -4.92 -3.82
C GLY A 48 -0.24 -5.78 -3.49
N ALA A 49 0.68 -5.81 -4.46
CA ALA A 49 1.97 -6.45 -4.30
C ALA A 49 3.07 -5.54 -4.87
N ALA A 50 4.23 -5.57 -4.23
CA ALA A 50 5.38 -4.76 -4.63
C ALA A 50 6.70 -5.52 -4.47
N LEU A 51 7.62 -5.24 -5.39
CA LEU A 51 9.01 -5.66 -5.33
C LEU A 51 9.84 -4.47 -4.85
N SER A 52 10.67 -4.69 -3.85
CA SER A 52 11.63 -3.69 -3.36
C SER A 52 13.06 -4.16 -3.58
N THR A 53 13.95 -3.24 -3.98
CA THR A 53 15.39 -3.47 -4.12
C THR A 53 16.13 -2.43 -3.30
N TYR A 54 16.94 -2.89 -2.34
CA TYR A 54 17.66 -2.02 -1.42
C TYR A 54 18.96 -1.49 -2.02
N THR A 55 19.26 -0.22 -1.72
CA THR A 55 20.47 0.48 -2.14
C THR A 55 21.55 0.40 -1.06
N LYS A 56 22.77 0.86 -1.37
CA LYS A 56 23.90 0.89 -0.42
C LYS A 56 23.62 1.67 0.86
N ASN A 57 22.74 2.69 0.79
CA ASN A 57 22.38 3.53 1.93
C ASN A 57 21.20 2.96 2.76
N GLY A 58 20.71 1.76 2.39
CA GLY A 58 19.55 1.15 3.01
C GLY A 58 18.21 1.76 2.56
N SER A 59 18.22 2.72 1.64
CA SER A 59 17.01 3.18 0.93
C SER A 59 16.62 2.12 -0.11
N LYS A 60 15.44 2.22 -0.71
CA LYS A 60 14.93 1.19 -1.63
C LYS A 60 14.21 1.79 -2.83
N TRP A 61 14.33 1.11 -3.97
CA TRP A 61 13.42 1.24 -5.09
C TRP A 61 12.23 0.30 -4.88
N VAL A 62 11.03 0.76 -5.22
CA VAL A 62 9.80 -0.01 -5.10
C VAL A 62 9.09 0.01 -6.43
N PHE A 63 8.69 -1.17 -6.91
CA PHE A 63 7.86 -1.34 -8.09
C PHE A 63 6.70 -2.26 -7.74
N GLY A 64 5.49 -1.86 -8.03
CA GLY A 64 4.32 -2.62 -7.60
C GLY A 64 3.09 -2.40 -8.43
N GLY A 65 2.07 -3.15 -8.10
CA GLY A 65 0.71 -3.00 -8.60
C GLY A 65 -0.29 -3.04 -7.46
N GLU A 66 -1.32 -2.23 -7.57
CA GLU A 66 -2.36 -2.09 -6.56
C GLU A 66 -3.73 -2.11 -7.22
N TYR A 67 -4.63 -2.81 -6.59
CA TYR A 67 -6.07 -2.76 -6.83
C TYR A 67 -6.72 -1.95 -5.72
N LEU A 68 -7.58 -1.03 -6.09
CA LEU A 68 -8.39 -0.24 -5.18
C LEU A 68 -9.83 -0.30 -5.65
N GLN A 69 -10.75 -0.56 -4.74
CA GLN A 69 -12.18 -0.47 -4.98
C GLN A 69 -12.81 0.53 -4.02
N ARG A 70 -13.70 1.35 -4.55
CA ARG A 70 -14.49 2.28 -3.79
C ARG A 70 -15.94 2.23 -4.26
N ASP A 71 -16.84 2.12 -3.31
CA ASP A 71 -18.25 2.02 -3.58
C ASP A 71 -18.93 3.36 -3.30
N TYR A 72 -19.62 3.88 -4.30
CA TYR A 72 -20.38 5.13 -4.22
C TYR A 72 -21.87 4.80 -4.15
N GLY A 73 -22.57 5.34 -3.12
CA GLY A 73 -24.01 5.19 -2.99
C GLY A 73 -24.75 6.13 -3.96
N TYR A 74 -25.68 5.60 -4.75
CA TYR A 74 -26.57 6.34 -5.60
C TYR A 74 -28.00 5.82 -5.41
N ALA A 75 -28.90 6.65 -4.85
CA ALA A 75 -30.28 6.27 -4.47
C ALA A 75 -30.28 4.98 -3.60
N GLU A 76 -30.90 3.90 -4.08
CA GLU A 76 -30.90 2.59 -3.40
C GLU A 76 -29.84 1.61 -3.95
N THR A 77 -28.99 2.07 -4.88
CA THR A 77 -27.96 1.23 -5.51
C THR A 77 -26.55 1.70 -5.18
N THR A 78 -25.56 0.84 -5.43
CA THR A 78 -24.15 1.15 -5.19
C THR A 78 -23.39 1.04 -6.49
N ILE A 79 -22.61 2.06 -6.82
CA ILE A 79 -21.77 2.11 -8.03
C ILE A 79 -20.33 1.80 -7.61
N PRO A 80 -19.81 0.63 -7.98
CA PRO A 80 -18.42 0.28 -7.71
C PRO A 80 -17.49 1.01 -8.68
N VAL A 81 -16.44 1.63 -8.14
CA VAL A 81 -15.33 2.20 -8.92
C VAL A 81 -14.06 1.42 -8.58
N ALA A 82 -13.51 0.76 -9.58
CA ALA A 82 -12.31 -0.04 -9.46
C ALA A 82 -11.12 0.66 -10.13
N GLN A 83 -9.99 0.74 -9.43
CA GLN A 83 -8.74 1.29 -9.95
C GLN A 83 -7.65 0.24 -9.93
N PHE A 84 -6.95 0.07 -11.06
CA PHE A 84 -5.75 -0.74 -11.20
C PHE A 84 -4.58 0.20 -11.45
N THR A 85 -3.63 0.25 -10.54
CA THR A 85 -2.48 1.17 -10.65
C THR A 85 -1.16 0.42 -10.58
N ALA A 86 -0.22 0.77 -11.44
CA ALA A 86 1.18 0.41 -11.33
C ALA A 86 1.94 1.54 -10.67
N GLU A 87 2.96 1.20 -9.89
CA GLU A 87 3.78 2.12 -9.13
C GLU A 87 5.26 1.90 -9.42
N GLY A 88 6.01 3.00 -9.55
CA GLY A 88 7.47 3.01 -9.51
C GLY A 88 7.94 4.17 -8.63
N GLY A 89 8.71 3.87 -7.58
CA GLY A 89 9.09 4.88 -6.60
C GLY A 89 10.42 4.65 -5.92
N TYR A 90 10.90 5.71 -5.25
CA TYR A 90 12.09 5.68 -4.43
C TYR A 90 11.75 6.04 -2.99
N TYR A 91 12.19 5.20 -2.07
CA TYR A 91 11.91 5.31 -0.65
C TYR A 91 13.22 5.54 0.11
N GLN A 92 13.41 6.75 0.59
CA GLN A 92 14.55 7.16 1.37
C GLN A 92 14.43 6.63 2.79
N LYS A 93 15.47 5.97 3.29
CA LYS A 93 15.57 5.61 4.70
C LYS A 93 15.71 6.89 5.55
N LEU A 94 14.76 7.10 6.46
CA LEU A 94 14.75 8.25 7.38
C LEU A 94 15.34 7.88 8.73
N LEU A 95 14.83 6.80 9.32
CA LEU A 95 15.20 6.36 10.68
C LEU A 95 15.40 4.84 10.71
N THR A 96 16.24 4.41 11.64
CA THR A 96 16.39 3.00 12.03
C THR A 96 16.77 2.93 13.50
N ASP A 97 16.32 1.90 14.18
CA ASP A 97 16.74 1.61 15.56
C ASP A 97 18.15 1.02 15.61
N GLY A 98 18.76 1.02 16.80
CA GLY A 98 20.11 0.49 17.03
C GLY A 98 20.24 -1.02 16.74
N SER A 99 19.17 -1.79 16.92
CA SER A 99 19.08 -3.22 16.63
C SER A 99 18.76 -3.55 15.18
N LYS A 100 18.51 -2.53 14.33
CA LYS A 100 18.12 -2.67 12.93
C LYS A 100 16.88 -3.57 12.75
N THR A 101 15.95 -3.47 13.68
CA THR A 101 14.68 -4.20 13.66
C THR A 101 13.57 -3.32 13.07
N LEU A 102 13.64 -2.02 13.33
CA LEU A 102 12.68 -1.02 12.86
C LEU A 102 13.34 -0.10 11.83
N PHE A 103 12.67 0.10 10.72
CA PHE A 103 13.06 1.07 9.69
C PHE A 103 11.87 1.95 9.32
N VAL A 104 12.13 3.24 9.15
CA VAL A 104 11.16 4.22 8.69
C VAL A 104 11.65 4.83 7.38
N TYR A 105 10.78 4.86 6.39
CA TYR A 105 11.04 5.39 5.05
C TYR A 105 10.06 6.49 4.69
N GLY A 106 10.57 7.52 4.04
CA GLY A 106 9.78 8.48 3.28
C GLY A 106 9.94 8.19 1.78
N GLY A 107 8.84 8.00 1.08
CA GLY A 107 8.87 7.63 -0.34
C GLY A 107 8.13 8.61 -1.23
N VAL A 108 8.58 8.70 -2.46
CA VAL A 108 7.86 9.34 -3.56
C VAL A 108 7.76 8.36 -4.71
N SER A 109 6.61 8.32 -5.37
CA SER A 109 6.36 7.40 -6.47
C SER A 109 5.53 8.04 -7.59
N ALA A 110 5.77 7.55 -8.80
CA ALA A 110 4.90 7.79 -9.94
C ALA A 110 3.89 6.65 -10.05
N LEU A 111 2.66 7.00 -10.42
CA LEU A 111 1.54 6.09 -10.58
C LEU A 111 0.99 6.21 -11.99
N ALA A 112 0.65 5.07 -12.59
CA ALA A 112 -0.10 5.00 -13.82
C ALA A 112 -1.09 3.83 -13.74
N GLY A 113 -2.28 4.00 -14.30
CA GLY A 113 -3.30 2.98 -14.15
C GLY A 113 -4.55 3.23 -14.95
N TYR A 114 -5.58 2.50 -14.59
CA TYR A 114 -6.87 2.51 -15.23
C TYR A 114 -7.98 2.46 -14.19
N GLU A 115 -8.98 3.30 -14.36
CA GLU A 115 -10.20 3.34 -13.57
C GLU A 115 -11.35 2.77 -14.40
N SER A 116 -12.10 1.86 -13.80
CA SER A 116 -13.34 1.33 -14.36
C SER A 116 -14.50 1.69 -13.45
N VAL A 117 -15.49 2.36 -14.00
CA VAL A 117 -16.72 2.74 -13.31
C VAL A 117 -17.80 1.73 -13.64
N ASN A 118 -18.42 1.15 -12.61
CA ASN A 118 -19.47 0.14 -12.75
C ASN A 118 -19.12 -1.00 -13.74
N TRP A 119 -17.83 -1.40 -13.78
CA TRP A 119 -17.30 -2.41 -14.69
C TRP A 119 -17.59 -2.16 -16.19
N GLY A 120 -17.73 -0.87 -16.56
CA GLY A 120 -18.03 -0.43 -17.93
C GLY A 120 -19.52 -0.41 -18.28
N GLU A 121 -20.40 -0.78 -17.36
CA GLU A 121 -21.85 -0.69 -17.56
C GLU A 121 -22.35 0.73 -17.33
N THR A 122 -22.91 1.33 -18.36
CA THR A 122 -23.40 2.72 -18.32
C THR A 122 -24.87 2.85 -17.96
N LEU A 123 -25.63 1.76 -17.97
CA LEU A 123 -27.05 1.73 -17.62
C LEU A 123 -27.22 1.09 -16.24
N LEU A 124 -27.86 1.83 -15.33
CA LEU A 124 -28.22 1.33 -14.03
C LEU A 124 -29.60 0.64 -14.06
N ASP A 125 -29.88 -0.21 -13.07
CA ASP A 125 -31.13 -0.97 -12.97
C ASP A 125 -32.39 -0.10 -12.90
N ASP A 126 -32.27 1.16 -12.46
CA ASP A 126 -33.34 2.16 -12.42
C ASP A 126 -33.54 2.91 -13.75
N GLY A 127 -32.73 2.56 -14.78
CA GLY A 127 -32.76 3.20 -16.09
C GLY A 127 -31.95 4.49 -16.21
N ALA A 128 -31.28 4.92 -15.14
CA ALA A 128 -30.35 6.06 -15.18
C ALA A 128 -29.08 5.68 -15.95
N ARG A 129 -28.47 6.67 -16.62
CA ARG A 129 -27.21 6.49 -17.34
C ARG A 129 -26.07 7.17 -16.60
N LEU A 130 -25.01 6.43 -16.36
CA LEU A 130 -23.76 6.97 -15.87
C LEU A 130 -23.09 7.84 -16.94
N THR A 131 -22.66 9.03 -16.51
CA THR A 131 -21.90 9.96 -17.35
C THR A 131 -20.42 9.67 -17.31
N ASP A 132 -19.96 9.16 -16.16
CA ASP A 132 -18.56 8.83 -15.90
C ASP A 132 -18.16 7.58 -16.66
N LYS A 133 -17.03 7.65 -17.35
CA LYS A 133 -16.50 6.59 -18.19
C LYS A 133 -15.18 6.09 -17.61
N ASP A 134 -14.86 4.86 -17.99
CA ASP A 134 -13.54 4.30 -17.78
C ASP A 134 -12.45 5.25 -18.30
N SER A 135 -11.41 5.45 -17.48
CA SER A 135 -10.39 6.46 -17.78
C SER A 135 -8.98 5.98 -17.40
N PHE A 136 -7.99 6.54 -18.11
CA PHE A 136 -6.59 6.31 -17.76
C PHE A 136 -6.17 7.25 -16.63
N LEU A 137 -5.56 6.67 -15.59
CA LEU A 137 -5.06 7.39 -14.44
C LEU A 137 -3.55 7.60 -14.52
N TYR A 138 -3.10 8.76 -14.11
CA TYR A 138 -1.67 9.03 -13.90
C TYR A 138 -1.50 9.98 -12.72
N GLY A 139 -0.33 9.90 -12.08
CA GLY A 139 -0.09 10.77 -10.94
C GLY A 139 1.12 10.38 -10.13
N GLY A 140 1.07 10.74 -8.86
CA GLY A 140 2.13 10.44 -7.91
C GLY A 140 1.60 10.17 -6.53
N ALA A 141 2.47 9.67 -5.66
CA ALA A 141 2.17 9.48 -4.26
C ALA A 141 3.36 9.87 -3.38
N VAL A 142 3.03 10.32 -2.17
CA VAL A 142 3.98 10.45 -1.06
C VAL A 142 3.61 9.42 -0.01
N THR A 143 4.60 8.65 0.45
CA THR A 143 4.37 7.52 1.36
C THR A 143 5.29 7.61 2.57
N LEU A 144 4.72 7.45 3.76
CA LEU A 144 5.46 7.10 4.97
C LEU A 144 5.30 5.60 5.17
N ASN A 145 6.41 4.85 5.18
CA ASN A 145 6.42 3.41 5.32
C ASN A 145 7.28 3.00 6.51
N ILE A 146 6.77 2.08 7.32
CA ILE A 146 7.44 1.51 8.48
C ILE A 146 7.63 0.02 8.22
N GLU A 147 8.83 -0.49 8.46
CA GLU A 147 9.15 -1.91 8.38
C GLU A 147 9.65 -2.40 9.73
N VAL A 148 9.01 -3.45 10.25
CA VAL A 148 9.41 -4.14 11.48
C VAL A 148 9.82 -5.56 11.12
N TYR A 149 11.09 -5.87 11.23
CA TYR A 149 11.61 -7.20 10.94
C TYR A 149 11.27 -8.18 12.07
N LEU A 150 10.47 -9.19 11.74
CA LEU A 150 10.13 -10.31 12.61
C LEU A 150 11.20 -11.40 12.58
N SER A 151 11.87 -11.54 11.45
CA SER A 151 13.02 -12.42 11.23
C SER A 151 13.91 -11.82 10.14
N ASP A 152 14.99 -12.52 9.78
CA ASP A 152 15.91 -12.08 8.71
C ASP A 152 15.24 -12.04 7.34
N ARG A 153 14.16 -12.79 7.16
CA ARG A 153 13.44 -12.90 5.88
C ARG A 153 12.03 -12.35 5.91
N LEU A 154 11.48 -12.06 7.09
CA LEU A 154 10.09 -11.63 7.21
C LEU A 154 10.02 -10.30 7.92
N ALA A 155 9.36 -9.34 7.32
CA ALA A 155 9.04 -8.05 7.92
C ALA A 155 7.55 -7.76 7.84
N LEU A 156 7.01 -7.17 8.91
CA LEU A 156 5.71 -6.54 8.92
C LEU A 156 5.87 -5.11 8.39
N THR A 157 4.99 -4.68 7.50
CA THR A 157 5.00 -3.32 6.97
C THR A 157 3.73 -2.57 7.35
N GLY A 158 3.88 -1.27 7.56
CA GLY A 158 2.77 -0.33 7.72
C GLY A 158 3.01 0.88 6.84
N ASN A 159 1.98 1.40 6.20
CA ASN A 159 2.11 2.57 5.36
C ASN A 159 0.96 3.54 5.54
N VAL A 160 1.30 4.82 5.40
CA VAL A 160 0.35 5.92 5.21
C VAL A 160 0.78 6.60 3.92
N ARG A 161 -0.13 6.71 2.97
CA ARG A 161 0.13 7.20 1.63
C ARG A 161 -0.90 8.25 1.23
N GLU A 162 -0.43 9.34 0.69
CA GLU A 162 -1.26 10.32 0.00
C GLU A 162 -1.02 10.20 -1.50
N ARG A 163 -2.07 9.91 -2.25
CA ARG A 163 -2.07 9.80 -3.71
C ARG A 163 -2.66 11.06 -4.32
N CYS A 164 -2.00 11.55 -5.37
CA CYS A 164 -2.53 12.61 -6.21
C CYS A 164 -2.64 12.08 -7.64
N LEU A 165 -3.88 11.86 -8.09
CA LEU A 165 -4.19 11.27 -9.39
C LEU A 165 -4.95 12.24 -10.26
N TRP A 166 -4.65 12.20 -11.55
CA TRP A 166 -5.35 12.91 -12.61
C TRP A 166 -5.89 11.92 -13.64
N GLY A 167 -6.89 12.36 -14.39
CA GLY A 167 -7.54 11.56 -15.41
C GLY A 167 -8.83 10.89 -14.96
N ASN A 168 -9.22 11.09 -13.68
CA ASN A 168 -10.49 10.61 -13.12
C ASN A 168 -11.40 11.77 -12.72
N ASP A 169 -12.69 11.48 -12.60
CA ASP A 169 -13.71 12.41 -12.12
C ASP A 169 -14.00 12.25 -10.62
N THR A 170 -13.38 11.24 -9.96
CA THR A 170 -13.68 10.84 -8.56
C THR A 170 -12.86 11.58 -7.49
N GLY A 171 -12.06 12.57 -7.89
CA GLY A 171 -11.22 13.39 -7.00
C GLY A 171 -9.73 13.09 -7.12
N HIS A 172 -8.91 14.11 -6.84
CA HIS A 172 -7.47 14.04 -7.09
C HIS A 172 -6.66 13.47 -5.91
N PHE A 173 -7.13 13.66 -4.67
CA PHE A 173 -6.39 13.28 -3.47
C PHE A 173 -7.07 12.12 -2.75
N HIS A 174 -6.29 11.11 -2.42
CA HIS A 174 -6.75 9.91 -1.71
C HIS A 174 -5.72 9.47 -0.68
N THR A 175 -6.09 9.55 0.60
CA THR A 175 -5.28 9.05 1.69
C THR A 175 -5.52 7.56 1.88
N GLN A 176 -4.45 6.77 1.95
CA GLN A 176 -4.49 5.32 2.17
C GLN A 176 -3.74 4.96 3.45
N TYR A 177 -4.27 3.96 4.13
CA TYR A 177 -3.66 3.33 5.31
C TYR A 177 -3.57 1.84 5.05
N GLY A 178 -2.38 1.28 5.11
CA GLY A 178 -2.16 -0.12 4.79
C GLY A 178 -1.23 -0.82 5.76
N VAL A 179 -1.41 -2.14 5.81
CA VAL A 179 -0.49 -3.07 6.45
C VAL A 179 -0.11 -4.15 5.46
N GLY A 180 1.08 -4.71 5.62
CA GLY A 180 1.57 -5.73 4.71
C GLY A 180 2.58 -6.67 5.35
N LEU A 181 2.90 -7.70 4.61
CA LEU A 181 3.97 -8.64 4.91
C LEU A 181 4.98 -8.60 3.78
N LYS A 182 6.25 -8.48 4.14
CA LYS A 182 7.39 -8.48 3.22
C LYS A 182 8.25 -9.71 3.45
N LEU A 183 8.51 -10.45 2.38
CA LEU A 183 9.45 -11.56 2.36
C LEU A 183 10.72 -11.12 1.64
N ILE A 184 11.86 -11.24 2.30
CA ILE A 184 13.19 -11.02 1.73
C ILE A 184 13.60 -12.29 0.98
N ILE A 185 13.92 -12.16 -0.31
CA ILE A 185 14.17 -13.28 -1.23
C ILE A 185 15.64 -13.50 -1.54
N ASN A 186 16.51 -12.49 -1.31
CA ASN A 186 17.96 -12.64 -1.43
C ASN A 186 18.71 -11.64 -0.56
#